data_066c6797b5f33308252ec578e7d9b1dd
#
_entry.id   066c6797b5f33308252ec578e7d9b1dd
#
_cell.length_a   1.000
_cell.length_b   1.000
_cell.length_c   1.000
_cell.angle_alpha   90.00
_cell.angle_beta   90.00
_cell.angle_gamma   90.00
#
_symmetry.space_group_name_H-M   'P 1'
#
loop_
_entity.id
_entity.type
_entity.pdbx_description
1 polymer ?
#
loop_
_entity_poly.entity_id
_entity_poly.type
_entity_poly.pdbx_seq_one_letter_code
_entity_poly.pdbx_strand_id
1 'polypeptide(L)'
;MVLLPLYDVDPLEGKTTPFVTYGLIAINVIVGIAVFSLPADTYKTLLNVIGLVPAIETRELPRLGLFPRDLALFSAMFLHVGWLHLVSNMWFLWIFGDNIEDALGHLRFLVFYILCGLTASAVFVLSAPHLTTPMVGASGAIAGVMAAYLMIRPCTKIEVLAFVWPVAVRAYWVIGIWIALQFVNVGSYADDGIAYWAHIGGAIAGALLIIAMRPPNVALFECMSPPDVGGNTIS
;
A
#
# COMPACT_ATOMS: atom_id res chain seq x y z
N MET A 1 16.09 -12.78 2.62
CA MET A 1 15.03 -13.80 2.82
C MET A 1 13.71 -13.05 2.65
N VAL A 2 12.97 -13.29 1.58
CA VAL A 2 11.69 -12.61 1.34
C VAL A 2 10.60 -13.44 2.02
N LEU A 3 9.99 -12.90 3.06
CA LEU A 3 8.75 -13.43 3.63
C LEU A 3 7.61 -12.93 2.74
N LEU A 4 7.12 -13.79 1.85
CA LEU A 4 5.99 -13.45 0.99
C LEU A 4 4.69 -13.76 1.75
N PRO A 5 3.87 -12.77 2.11
CA PRO A 5 2.58 -13.01 2.73
C PRO A 5 1.65 -13.69 1.72
N LEU A 6 0.93 -14.72 2.14
CA LEU A 6 0.00 -15.48 1.30
C LEU A 6 -1.45 -15.04 1.56
N TYR A 7 -1.86 -15.05 2.81
CA TYR A 7 -3.17 -14.61 3.30
C TYR A 7 -3.13 -14.41 4.82
N ASP A 8 -4.11 -13.74 5.37
CA ASP A 8 -4.32 -13.68 6.81
C ASP A 8 -5.20 -14.88 7.28
N VAL A 9 -4.84 -15.46 8.43
CA VAL A 9 -5.46 -16.70 8.92
C VAL A 9 -6.75 -16.42 9.69
N ASP A 10 -6.86 -15.23 10.28
CA ASP A 10 -8.03 -14.78 11.04
C ASP A 10 -8.59 -13.52 10.35
N PRO A 11 -9.24 -13.64 9.17
CA PRO A 11 -9.86 -12.48 8.55
C PRO A 11 -10.88 -11.88 9.53
N LEU A 12 -11.07 -10.58 9.49
CA LEU A 12 -12.26 -9.97 10.04
C LEU A 12 -13.40 -10.82 9.53
N GLU A 13 -14.29 -11.33 10.41
CA GLU A 13 -15.46 -12.08 9.96
C GLU A 13 -16.20 -11.21 8.94
N GLY A 14 -15.67 -11.27 7.71
CA GLY A 14 -15.92 -10.34 6.63
C GLY A 14 -17.39 -10.37 6.29
N LYS A 15 -18.05 -9.33 6.69
CA LYS A 15 -19.51 -9.20 6.55
C LYS A 15 -19.86 -8.50 5.26
N THR A 16 -18.87 -7.85 4.64
CA THR A 16 -19.11 -7.03 3.43
C THR A 16 -18.18 -7.45 2.29
N THR A 17 -18.73 -7.54 1.08
CA THR A 17 -17.90 -7.76 -0.12
C THR A 17 -17.01 -6.52 -0.35
N PRO A 18 -15.67 -6.67 -0.48
CA PRO A 18 -14.75 -5.54 -0.58
C PRO A 18 -14.73 -4.94 -1.99
N PHE A 19 -15.82 -4.27 -2.37
CA PHE A 19 -16.01 -3.74 -3.72
C PHE A 19 -14.97 -2.70 -4.12
N VAL A 20 -14.51 -1.86 -3.18
CA VAL A 20 -13.52 -0.83 -3.46
C VAL A 20 -12.14 -1.44 -3.66
N THR A 21 -11.76 -2.40 -2.82
CA THR A 21 -10.51 -3.18 -2.98
C THR A 21 -10.46 -3.83 -4.36
N TYR A 22 -11.53 -4.55 -4.74
CA TYR A 22 -11.61 -5.19 -6.06
C TYR A 22 -11.62 -4.17 -7.20
N GLY A 23 -12.32 -3.04 -7.04
CA GLY A 23 -12.33 -1.94 -7.99
C GLY A 23 -10.96 -1.32 -8.20
N LEU A 24 -10.22 -1.07 -7.13
CA LEU A 24 -8.85 -0.56 -7.18
C LEU A 24 -7.91 -1.55 -7.86
N ILE A 25 -8.00 -2.84 -7.54
CA ILE A 25 -7.23 -3.90 -8.21
C ILE A 25 -7.57 -3.92 -9.70
N ALA A 26 -8.85 -3.94 -10.06
CA ALA A 26 -9.29 -3.99 -11.45
C ALA A 26 -8.80 -2.78 -12.26
N ILE A 27 -8.90 -1.57 -11.72
CA ILE A 27 -8.41 -0.35 -12.38
C ILE A 27 -6.90 -0.43 -12.61
N ASN A 28 -6.11 -0.82 -11.60
CA ASN A 28 -4.67 -0.95 -11.72
C ASN A 28 -4.27 -2.01 -12.77
N VAL A 29 -4.95 -3.14 -12.80
CA VAL A 29 -4.71 -4.20 -13.79
C VAL A 29 -5.06 -3.71 -15.21
N ILE A 30 -6.21 -3.06 -15.39
CA ILE A 30 -6.63 -2.50 -16.69
C ILE A 30 -5.62 -1.47 -17.18
N VAL A 31 -5.22 -0.53 -16.33
CA VAL A 31 -4.20 0.48 -16.65
C VAL A 31 -2.87 -0.20 -16.96
N GLY A 32 -2.45 -1.19 -16.17
CA GLY A 32 -1.21 -1.94 -16.41
C GLY A 32 -1.22 -2.64 -17.77
N ILE A 33 -2.28 -3.36 -18.10
CA ILE A 33 -2.42 -4.02 -19.42
C ILE A 33 -2.33 -2.99 -20.54
N ALA A 34 -3.06 -1.88 -20.44
CA ALA A 34 -3.06 -0.83 -21.45
C ALA A 34 -1.66 -0.22 -21.63
N VAL A 35 -0.99 0.11 -20.53
CA VAL A 35 0.31 0.78 -20.54
C VAL A 35 1.43 -0.16 -20.98
N PHE A 36 1.44 -1.42 -20.55
CA PHE A 36 2.48 -2.39 -20.95
C PHE A 36 2.30 -2.89 -22.40
N SER A 37 1.14 -2.66 -23.03
CA SER A 37 0.91 -2.95 -24.44
C SER A 37 1.48 -1.88 -25.38
N LEU A 38 1.95 -0.74 -24.86
CA LEU A 38 2.51 0.36 -25.65
C LEU A 38 3.94 0.03 -26.15
N PRO A 39 4.36 0.59 -27.30
CA PRO A 39 5.77 0.56 -27.68
C PRO A 39 6.65 1.18 -26.59
N ALA A 40 7.87 0.65 -26.42
CA ALA A 40 8.76 1.01 -25.32
C ALA A 40 9.01 2.52 -25.16
N ASP A 41 9.16 3.26 -26.26
CA ASP A 41 9.40 4.70 -26.22
C ASP A 41 8.13 5.47 -25.80
N THR A 42 6.96 5.04 -26.28
CA THR A 42 5.67 5.60 -25.87
C THR A 42 5.41 5.33 -24.39
N TYR A 43 5.71 4.13 -23.92
CA TYR A 43 5.61 3.76 -22.51
C TYR A 43 6.48 4.66 -21.62
N LYS A 44 7.77 4.82 -21.96
CA LYS A 44 8.69 5.70 -21.20
C LYS A 44 8.21 7.15 -21.19
N THR A 45 7.75 7.65 -22.33
CA THR A 45 7.20 9.00 -22.45
C THR A 45 5.98 9.17 -21.56
N LEU A 46 5.07 8.19 -21.56
CA LEU A 46 3.87 8.21 -20.74
C LEU A 46 4.23 8.28 -19.25
N LEU A 47 5.19 7.47 -18.77
CA LEU A 47 5.62 7.51 -17.36
C LEU A 47 6.16 8.89 -16.97
N ASN A 48 6.84 9.59 -17.86
CA ASN A 48 7.33 10.96 -17.59
C ASN A 48 6.23 12.03 -17.67
N VAL A 49 5.16 11.77 -18.42
CA VAL A 49 4.04 12.74 -18.57
C VAL A 49 3.04 12.65 -17.43
N ILE A 50 2.64 11.43 -17.05
CA ILE A 50 1.57 11.22 -16.05
C ILE A 50 2.05 10.54 -14.77
N GLY A 51 3.31 10.11 -14.69
CA GLY A 51 3.99 9.72 -13.46
C GLY A 51 4.45 10.93 -12.67
N LEU A 52 4.82 10.72 -11.42
CA LEU A 52 5.25 11.77 -10.50
C LEU A 52 6.76 11.99 -10.64
N VAL A 53 7.15 13.09 -11.27
CA VAL A 53 8.57 13.53 -11.39
C VAL A 53 8.81 14.70 -10.43
N PRO A 54 9.53 14.52 -9.31
CA PRO A 54 9.73 15.56 -8.30
C PRO A 54 10.24 16.89 -8.86
N ALA A 55 11.26 16.89 -9.72
CA ALA A 55 11.81 18.10 -10.33
C ALA A 55 10.80 18.86 -11.21
N ILE A 56 9.77 18.21 -11.72
CA ILE A 56 8.64 18.85 -12.41
C ILE A 56 7.69 19.46 -11.39
N GLU A 57 7.39 18.77 -10.29
CA GLU A 57 6.49 19.27 -9.24
C GLU A 57 7.07 20.50 -8.54
N THR A 58 8.38 20.53 -8.32
CA THR A 58 9.12 21.69 -7.73
C THR A 58 9.40 22.81 -8.74
N ARG A 59 8.99 22.64 -10.00
CA ARG A 59 9.17 23.62 -11.10
C ARG A 59 10.61 23.82 -11.56
N GLU A 60 11.52 22.93 -11.24
CA GLU A 60 12.89 22.97 -11.73
C GLU A 60 12.98 22.54 -13.19
N LEU A 61 12.11 21.61 -13.61
CA LEU A 61 12.00 21.18 -14.98
C LEU A 61 10.65 21.58 -15.59
N PRO A 62 10.67 21.90 -16.90
CA PRO A 62 9.42 22.13 -17.63
C PRO A 62 8.63 20.83 -17.73
N ARG A 63 7.31 20.98 -17.72
CA ARG A 63 6.42 19.84 -17.90
C ARG A 63 6.36 19.42 -19.36
N LEU A 64 6.30 18.12 -19.58
CA LEU A 64 6.03 17.53 -20.89
C LEU A 64 4.50 17.43 -21.11
N GLY A 65 3.99 18.06 -22.18
CA GLY A 65 2.58 18.00 -22.53
C GLY A 65 1.64 18.85 -21.68
N LEU A 66 0.33 18.58 -21.78
CA LEU A 66 -0.76 19.36 -21.17
C LEU A 66 -1.33 18.71 -19.89
N PHE A 67 -0.79 17.61 -19.42
CA PHE A 67 -1.31 16.94 -18.23
C PHE A 67 -1.12 17.81 -16.97
N PRO A 68 -2.14 18.09 -16.14
CA PRO A 68 -2.00 18.95 -14.98
C PRO A 68 -0.98 18.41 -13.96
N ARG A 69 -0.09 19.28 -13.49
CA ARG A 69 1.01 18.93 -12.57
C ARG A 69 0.49 18.22 -11.32
N ASP A 70 -0.46 18.84 -10.64
CA ASP A 70 -0.99 18.33 -9.36
C ASP A 70 -1.70 16.97 -9.51
N LEU A 71 -2.16 16.62 -10.72
CA LEU A 71 -2.75 15.32 -10.99
C LEU A 71 -1.71 14.18 -11.03
N ALA A 72 -0.42 14.49 -11.21
CA ALA A 72 0.64 13.47 -11.19
C ALA A 72 0.77 12.81 -9.82
N LEU A 73 0.50 13.53 -8.73
CA LEU A 73 0.45 12.94 -7.38
C LEU A 73 -0.59 11.81 -7.28
N PHE A 74 -1.68 11.94 -8.02
CA PHE A 74 -2.76 10.97 -8.03
C PHE A 74 -2.56 9.89 -9.12
N SER A 75 -2.26 10.29 -10.37
CA SER A 75 -2.15 9.34 -11.49
C SER A 75 -1.00 8.35 -11.31
N ALA A 76 0.10 8.77 -10.67
CA ALA A 76 1.22 7.91 -10.37
C ALA A 76 0.84 6.67 -9.55
N MET A 77 -0.22 6.75 -8.73
CA MET A 77 -0.71 5.63 -7.92
C MET A 77 -1.24 4.46 -8.76
N PHE A 78 -1.58 4.68 -10.03
CA PHE A 78 -2.18 3.68 -10.91
C PHE A 78 -1.21 3.18 -11.99
N LEU A 79 0.00 3.74 -12.05
CA LEU A 79 1.04 3.34 -12.98
C LEU A 79 2.02 2.37 -12.33
N HIS A 80 2.61 1.49 -13.12
CA HIS A 80 3.61 0.53 -12.64
C HIS A 80 4.74 0.40 -13.66
N VAL A 81 5.95 0.06 -13.20
CA VAL A 81 7.12 -0.10 -14.06
C VAL A 81 7.26 -1.49 -14.70
N GLY A 82 6.34 -2.41 -14.40
CA GLY A 82 6.34 -3.76 -14.97
C GLY A 82 5.40 -4.71 -14.22
N TRP A 83 5.28 -5.92 -14.79
CA TRP A 83 4.34 -6.93 -14.28
C TRP A 83 4.60 -7.33 -12.83
N LEU A 84 5.85 -7.54 -12.45
CA LEU A 84 6.17 -7.94 -11.07
C LEU A 84 5.76 -6.86 -10.07
N HIS A 85 6.00 -5.58 -10.41
CA HIS A 85 5.62 -4.45 -9.58
C HIS A 85 4.09 -4.34 -9.45
N LEU A 86 3.35 -4.49 -10.56
CA LEU A 86 1.89 -4.51 -10.54
C LEU A 86 1.35 -5.67 -9.71
N VAL A 87 1.79 -6.90 -10.00
CA VAL A 87 1.30 -8.10 -9.32
C VAL A 87 1.57 -8.03 -7.82
N SER A 88 2.77 -7.62 -7.41
CA SER A 88 3.08 -7.50 -5.97
C SER A 88 2.21 -6.44 -5.28
N ASN A 89 1.97 -5.29 -5.90
CA ASN A 89 1.07 -4.28 -5.35
C ASN A 89 -0.37 -4.82 -5.20
N MET A 90 -0.90 -5.47 -6.23
CA MET A 90 -2.26 -6.01 -6.20
C MET A 90 -2.39 -7.15 -5.18
N TRP A 91 -1.34 -7.95 -5.03
CA TRP A 91 -1.27 -9.02 -4.04
C TRP A 91 -1.37 -8.49 -2.61
N PHE A 92 -0.57 -7.47 -2.28
CA PHE A 92 -0.63 -6.85 -0.94
C PHE A 92 -1.95 -6.12 -0.70
N LEU A 93 -2.49 -5.43 -1.72
CA LEU A 93 -3.79 -4.79 -1.61
C LEU A 93 -4.91 -5.82 -1.39
N TRP A 94 -4.82 -6.98 -2.00
CA TRP A 94 -5.79 -8.06 -1.82
C TRP A 94 -5.75 -8.64 -0.41
N ILE A 95 -4.55 -8.85 0.16
CA ILE A 95 -4.40 -9.44 1.51
C ILE A 95 -4.86 -8.48 2.63
N PHE A 96 -4.59 -7.18 2.48
CA PHE A 96 -4.80 -6.23 3.56
C PHE A 96 -5.97 -5.26 3.32
N GLY A 97 -6.33 -5.04 2.06
CA GLY A 97 -7.31 -4.02 1.68
C GLY A 97 -8.74 -4.35 2.12
N ASP A 98 -9.17 -5.58 1.96
CA ASP A 98 -10.50 -6.06 2.34
C ASP A 98 -10.77 -5.88 3.84
N ASN A 99 -9.79 -6.14 4.68
CA ASN A 99 -9.89 -5.98 6.14
C ASN A 99 -10.06 -4.50 6.54
N ILE A 100 -9.37 -3.59 5.88
CA ILE A 100 -9.49 -2.16 6.17
C ILE A 100 -10.76 -1.58 5.55
N GLU A 101 -11.17 -2.09 4.40
CA GLU A 101 -12.46 -1.75 3.80
C GLU A 101 -13.63 -2.20 4.68
N ASP A 102 -13.57 -3.41 5.24
CA ASP A 102 -14.59 -3.91 6.17
C ASP A 102 -14.63 -3.06 7.46
N ALA A 103 -13.47 -2.68 7.99
CA ALA A 103 -13.36 -1.86 9.18
C ALA A 103 -13.87 -0.42 9.00
N LEU A 104 -13.60 0.20 7.85
CA LEU A 104 -13.96 1.60 7.58
C LEU A 104 -15.30 1.75 6.84
N GLY A 105 -15.72 0.73 6.10
CA GLY A 105 -16.76 0.81 5.08
C GLY A 105 -16.23 1.39 3.77
N HIS A 106 -16.91 1.08 2.67
CA HIS A 106 -16.44 1.32 1.30
C HIS A 106 -15.98 2.75 1.01
N LEU A 107 -16.82 3.74 1.29
CA LEU A 107 -16.50 5.14 0.95
C LEU A 107 -15.34 5.70 1.77
N ARG A 108 -15.32 5.40 3.08
CA ARG A 108 -14.22 5.85 3.93
C ARG A 108 -12.90 5.18 3.55
N PHE A 109 -12.95 3.90 3.18
CA PHE A 109 -11.76 3.19 2.70
C PHE A 109 -11.22 3.79 1.41
N LEU A 110 -12.07 4.14 0.44
CA LEU A 110 -11.64 4.80 -0.79
C LEU A 110 -10.94 6.14 -0.49
N VAL A 111 -11.56 6.97 0.36
CA VAL A 111 -10.97 8.26 0.78
C VAL A 111 -9.66 8.04 1.52
N PHE A 112 -9.62 7.09 2.44
CA PHE A 112 -8.41 6.69 3.19
C PHE A 112 -7.27 6.29 2.24
N TYR A 113 -7.54 5.39 1.30
CA TYR A 113 -6.56 4.92 0.31
C TYR A 113 -5.98 6.06 -0.52
N ILE A 114 -6.84 6.95 -1.04
CA ILE A 114 -6.43 8.11 -1.82
C ILE A 114 -5.57 9.06 -0.97
N LEU A 115 -5.99 9.37 0.26
CA LEU A 115 -5.24 10.26 1.15
C LEU A 115 -3.87 9.68 1.52
N CYS A 116 -3.77 8.38 1.78
CA CYS A 116 -2.50 7.70 2.01
C CYS A 116 -1.57 7.85 0.79
N GLY A 117 -2.08 7.61 -0.42
CA GLY A 117 -1.30 7.71 -1.64
C GLY A 117 -0.85 9.14 -1.96
N LEU A 118 -1.74 10.13 -1.82
CA LEU A 118 -1.38 11.54 -2.02
C LEU A 118 -0.34 12.01 -1.00
N THR A 119 -0.45 11.60 0.27
CA THR A 119 0.54 11.91 1.29
C THR A 119 1.87 11.24 0.98
N ALA A 120 1.87 9.97 0.54
CA ALA A 120 3.06 9.27 0.10
C ALA A 120 3.77 10.02 -1.05
N SER A 121 3.02 10.43 -2.06
CA SER A 121 3.50 11.22 -3.19
C SER A 121 4.10 12.55 -2.73
N ALA A 122 3.41 13.28 -1.86
CA ALA A 122 3.90 14.55 -1.33
C ALA A 122 5.20 14.39 -0.52
N VAL A 123 5.26 13.38 0.37
CA VAL A 123 6.47 13.08 1.14
C VAL A 123 7.64 12.72 0.22
N PHE A 124 7.41 11.96 -0.84
CA PHE A 124 8.44 11.64 -1.83
C PHE A 124 8.99 12.88 -2.53
N VAL A 125 8.12 13.79 -3.03
CA VAL A 125 8.55 15.05 -3.65
C VAL A 125 9.38 15.88 -2.68
N LEU A 126 8.95 15.99 -1.41
CA LEU A 126 9.68 16.75 -0.39
C LEU A 126 11.03 16.14 -0.02
N SER A 127 11.14 14.81 -0.06
CA SER A 127 12.39 14.09 0.29
C SER A 127 13.44 14.11 -0.82
N ALA A 128 13.00 14.20 -2.09
CA ALA A 128 13.88 14.16 -3.26
C ALA A 128 13.45 15.18 -4.33
N PRO A 129 13.41 16.50 -4.01
CA PRO A 129 12.79 17.53 -4.85
C PRO A 129 13.43 17.68 -6.24
N HIS A 130 14.71 17.32 -6.38
CA HIS A 130 15.51 17.45 -7.62
C HIS A 130 15.50 16.18 -8.48
N LEU A 131 14.81 15.11 -8.03
CA LEU A 131 14.84 13.85 -8.75
C LEU A 131 14.08 13.96 -10.08
N THR A 132 14.71 13.50 -11.16
CA THR A 132 14.17 13.55 -12.52
C THR A 132 13.53 12.23 -12.97
N THR A 133 13.73 11.17 -12.21
CA THR A 133 13.12 9.85 -12.49
C THR A 133 11.68 9.83 -11.99
N PRO A 134 10.72 9.37 -12.79
CA PRO A 134 9.34 9.29 -12.38
C PRO A 134 9.12 8.22 -11.30
N MET A 135 8.45 8.59 -10.21
CA MET A 135 7.89 7.65 -9.24
C MET A 135 6.51 7.21 -9.72
N VAL A 136 6.23 5.93 -9.63
CA VAL A 136 4.94 5.30 -9.95
C VAL A 136 4.69 4.11 -9.03
N GLY A 137 3.44 3.80 -8.78
CA GLY A 137 3.01 2.62 -8.03
C GLY A 137 1.97 2.91 -6.96
N ALA A 138 1.13 1.93 -6.69
CA ALA A 138 0.13 1.96 -5.62
C ALA A 138 0.74 1.80 -4.22
N SER A 139 2.04 1.45 -4.14
CA SER A 139 2.69 0.96 -2.93
C SER A 139 2.70 1.94 -1.75
N GLY A 140 2.71 3.25 -2.02
CA GLY A 140 2.59 4.26 -0.96
C GLY A 140 1.22 4.22 -0.27
N ALA A 141 0.12 4.10 -1.04
CA ALA A 141 -1.22 3.93 -0.49
C ALA A 141 -1.35 2.58 0.24
N ILE A 142 -0.79 1.51 -0.33
CA ILE A 142 -0.78 0.17 0.26
C ILE A 142 0.01 0.14 1.57
N ALA A 143 1.11 0.87 1.66
CA ALA A 143 1.85 1.06 2.91
C ALA A 143 0.96 1.66 4.02
N GLY A 144 0.08 2.61 3.65
CA GLY A 144 -0.94 3.14 4.56
C GLY A 144 -1.95 2.10 4.98
N VAL A 145 -2.44 1.28 4.05
CA VAL A 145 -3.36 0.16 4.35
C VAL A 145 -2.71 -0.85 5.30
N MET A 146 -1.45 -1.23 5.05
CA MET A 146 -0.69 -2.14 5.92
C MET A 146 -0.48 -1.56 7.33
N ALA A 147 -0.16 -0.28 7.44
CA ALA A 147 -0.01 0.40 8.73
C ALA A 147 -1.34 0.45 9.50
N ALA A 148 -2.46 0.72 8.81
CA ALA A 148 -3.79 0.66 9.41
C ALA A 148 -4.15 -0.75 9.88
N TYR A 149 -3.83 -1.77 9.10
CA TYR A 149 -4.01 -3.17 9.49
C TYR A 149 -3.25 -3.49 10.77
N LEU A 150 -1.97 -3.08 10.84
CA LEU A 150 -1.15 -3.25 12.03
C LEU A 150 -1.73 -2.53 13.26
N MET A 151 -2.35 -1.37 13.06
CA MET A 151 -2.99 -0.60 14.14
C MET A 151 -4.28 -1.24 14.65
N ILE A 152 -5.03 -1.93 13.79
CA ILE A 152 -6.28 -2.59 14.16
C ILE A 152 -6.00 -4.00 14.70
N ARG A 153 -5.20 -4.79 13.98
CA ARG A 153 -5.03 -6.24 14.23
C ARG A 153 -3.57 -6.69 14.29
N PRO A 154 -2.78 -6.21 15.24
CA PRO A 154 -1.35 -6.55 15.33
C PRO A 154 -1.09 -8.03 15.59
N CYS A 155 -2.00 -8.72 16.24
CA CYS A 155 -1.82 -10.10 16.69
C CYS A 155 -2.37 -11.15 15.71
N THR A 156 -3.08 -10.75 14.67
CA THR A 156 -3.57 -11.66 13.62
C THR A 156 -2.40 -12.40 12.98
N LYS A 157 -2.59 -13.67 12.68
CA LYS A 157 -1.59 -14.47 11.99
C LYS A 157 -1.70 -14.26 10.49
N ILE A 158 -0.57 -14.00 9.87
CA ILE A 158 -0.41 -13.96 8.42
C ILE A 158 0.38 -15.20 8.02
N GLU A 159 -0.16 -15.98 7.12
CA GLU A 159 0.56 -17.09 6.52
C GLU A 159 1.62 -16.49 5.58
N VAL A 160 2.88 -16.81 5.79
CA VAL A 160 4.00 -16.36 4.96
C VAL A 160 4.73 -17.56 4.38
N LEU A 161 5.16 -17.43 3.14
CA LEU A 161 6.03 -18.43 2.52
C LEU A 161 7.47 -18.21 3.02
N ALA A 162 7.93 -19.08 3.90
CA ALA A 162 9.32 -19.13 4.36
C ALA A 162 10.06 -20.24 3.59
N PHE A 163 10.89 -19.87 2.62
CA PHE A 163 11.47 -20.80 1.63
C PHE A 163 10.38 -21.48 0.79
N VAL A 164 9.99 -22.70 1.17
CA VAL A 164 8.93 -23.50 0.48
C VAL A 164 7.83 -23.94 1.44
N TRP A 165 7.89 -23.55 2.71
CA TRP A 165 6.93 -23.95 3.74
C TRP A 165 6.07 -22.75 4.15
N PRO A 166 4.75 -22.89 4.19
CA PRO A 166 3.87 -21.89 4.79
C PRO A 166 4.07 -21.88 6.30
N VAL A 167 4.24 -20.69 6.87
CA VAL A 167 4.43 -20.47 8.31
C VAL A 167 3.54 -19.32 8.75
N ALA A 168 2.74 -19.54 9.79
CA ALA A 168 1.89 -18.52 10.37
C ALA A 168 2.69 -17.59 11.28
N VAL A 169 2.82 -16.32 10.91
CA VAL A 169 3.57 -15.29 11.63
C VAL A 169 2.63 -14.15 12.00
N ARG A 170 2.77 -13.60 13.21
CA ARG A 170 1.92 -12.47 13.62
C ARG A 170 2.18 -11.22 12.78
N ALA A 171 1.10 -10.47 12.49
CA ALA A 171 1.12 -9.29 11.62
C ALA A 171 2.17 -8.26 12.06
N TYR A 172 2.35 -8.05 13.37
CA TYR A 172 3.34 -7.09 13.85
C TYR A 172 4.79 -7.46 13.48
N TRP A 173 5.12 -8.74 13.29
CA TRP A 173 6.44 -9.13 12.78
C TRP A 173 6.53 -8.90 11.26
N VAL A 174 5.54 -9.34 10.50
CA VAL A 174 5.57 -9.25 9.04
C VAL A 174 5.57 -7.78 8.59
N ILE A 175 4.57 -7.01 9.05
CA ILE A 175 4.41 -5.61 8.65
C ILE A 175 5.42 -4.72 9.36
N GLY A 176 5.70 -4.96 10.65
CA GLY A 176 6.66 -4.17 11.41
C GLY A 176 8.07 -4.26 10.86
N ILE A 177 8.54 -5.46 10.50
CA ILE A 177 9.85 -5.65 9.85
C ILE A 177 9.84 -4.98 8.47
N TRP A 178 8.77 -5.13 7.68
CA TRP A 178 8.67 -4.49 6.38
C TRP A 178 8.76 -2.96 6.49
N ILE A 179 8.04 -2.35 7.44
CA ILE A 179 8.13 -0.90 7.70
C ILE A 179 9.54 -0.52 8.18
N ALA A 180 10.13 -1.26 9.11
CA ALA A 180 11.48 -0.98 9.61
C ALA A 180 12.52 -0.99 8.48
N LEU A 181 12.41 -1.93 7.53
CA LEU A 181 13.29 -2.01 6.37
C LEU A 181 13.18 -0.77 5.46
N GLN A 182 12.02 -0.08 5.40
CA GLN A 182 11.92 1.16 4.63
C GLN A 182 12.87 2.23 5.19
N PHE A 183 12.94 2.37 6.53
CA PHE A 183 13.83 3.33 7.18
C PHE A 183 15.31 2.95 7.03
N VAL A 184 15.64 1.66 7.13
CA VAL A 184 17.01 1.17 6.92
C VAL A 184 17.48 1.45 5.50
N ASN A 185 16.63 1.18 4.51
CA ASN A 185 16.98 1.33 3.10
C ASN A 185 17.10 2.80 2.67
N VAL A 186 16.29 3.70 3.24
CA VAL A 186 16.49 5.14 3.06
C VAL A 186 17.87 5.57 3.53
N GLY A 187 18.35 5.06 4.67
CA GLY A 187 19.67 5.39 5.22
C GLY A 187 20.85 4.78 4.45
N SER A 188 20.62 3.70 3.71
CA SER A 188 21.68 2.99 2.96
C SER A 188 21.92 3.52 1.54
N TYR A 189 21.20 4.54 1.09
CA TYR A 189 21.27 5.08 -0.28
C TYR A 189 21.12 4.00 -1.35
N ALA A 190 20.24 3.03 -1.12
CA ALA A 190 19.97 1.96 -2.08
C ALA A 190 19.40 2.57 -3.38
N ASP A 191 20.17 2.50 -4.46
CA ASP A 191 19.77 2.94 -5.81
C ASP A 191 19.09 1.77 -6.56
N ASP A 192 18.03 1.25 -5.97
CA ASP A 192 17.27 0.11 -6.47
C ASP A 192 15.94 0.54 -7.14
N GLY A 193 15.70 1.84 -7.27
CA GLY A 193 14.51 2.40 -7.87
C GLY A 193 13.25 2.32 -6.98
N ILE A 194 13.40 1.97 -5.69
CA ILE A 194 12.28 1.89 -4.74
C ILE A 194 12.09 3.24 -4.03
N ALA A 195 10.85 3.74 -4.03
CA ALA A 195 10.50 5.01 -3.40
C ALA A 195 10.26 4.86 -1.88
N TYR A 196 11.30 4.56 -1.12
CA TYR A 196 11.19 4.29 0.33
C TYR A 196 10.51 5.40 1.12
N TRP A 197 10.79 6.67 0.79
CA TRP A 197 10.12 7.81 1.42
C TRP A 197 8.61 7.85 1.16
N ALA A 198 8.16 7.41 -0.02
CA ALA A 198 6.74 7.28 -0.30
C ALA A 198 6.08 6.21 0.59
N HIS A 199 6.77 5.08 0.79
CA HIS A 199 6.27 4.02 1.68
C HIS A 199 6.18 4.51 3.13
N ILE A 200 7.20 5.21 3.63
CA ILE A 200 7.21 5.79 4.98
C ILE A 200 6.08 6.82 5.13
N GLY A 201 5.96 7.74 4.17
CA GLY A 201 4.90 8.76 4.17
C GLY A 201 3.51 8.15 4.16
N GLY A 202 3.29 7.13 3.32
CA GLY A 202 2.03 6.39 3.27
C GLY A 202 1.72 5.64 4.56
N ALA A 203 2.71 4.96 5.14
CA ALA A 203 2.53 4.23 6.40
C ALA A 203 2.19 5.17 7.58
N ILE A 204 2.87 6.30 7.70
CA ILE A 204 2.57 7.32 8.72
C ILE A 204 1.16 7.88 8.50
N ALA A 205 0.81 8.24 7.26
CA ALA A 205 -0.54 8.72 6.94
C ALA A 205 -1.60 7.69 7.31
N GLY A 206 -1.40 6.43 6.96
CA GLY A 206 -2.34 5.36 7.27
C GLY A 206 -2.53 5.14 8.77
N ALA A 207 -1.44 5.15 9.53
CA ALA A 207 -1.51 5.04 10.99
C ALA A 207 -2.27 6.22 11.64
N LEU A 208 -2.10 7.43 11.14
CA LEU A 208 -2.82 8.61 11.66
C LEU A 208 -4.28 8.65 11.20
N LEU A 209 -4.52 8.37 9.91
CA LEU A 209 -5.87 8.43 9.35
C LEU A 209 -6.78 7.35 9.92
N ILE A 210 -6.27 6.14 10.20
CA ILE A 210 -7.10 5.09 10.79
C ILE A 210 -7.63 5.49 12.18
N ILE A 211 -6.84 6.21 12.97
CA ILE A 211 -7.27 6.72 14.27
C ILE A 211 -8.45 7.68 14.11
N ALA A 212 -8.38 8.57 13.11
CA ALA A 212 -9.39 9.59 12.87
C ALA A 212 -10.65 9.08 12.16
N MET A 213 -10.49 8.08 11.26
CA MET A 213 -11.56 7.67 10.33
C MET A 213 -12.30 6.40 10.75
N ARG A 214 -11.73 5.59 11.66
CA ARG A 214 -12.40 4.37 12.13
C ARG A 214 -13.71 4.67 12.85
N PRO A 215 -14.74 3.84 12.69
CA PRO A 215 -15.93 3.92 13.52
C PRO A 215 -15.61 3.57 14.98
N PRO A 216 -16.41 4.07 15.96
CA PRO A 216 -16.14 3.84 17.38
C PRO A 216 -16.11 2.37 17.81
N ASN A 217 -16.79 1.51 17.08
CA ASN A 217 -16.85 0.06 17.33
C ASN A 217 -15.63 -0.72 16.81
N VAL A 218 -14.75 -0.08 16.06
CA VAL A 218 -13.48 -0.68 15.62
C VAL A 218 -12.40 -0.32 16.63
N ALA A 219 -11.95 -1.29 17.42
CA ALA A 219 -10.89 -1.11 18.40
C ALA A 219 -9.51 -0.99 17.71
N LEU A 220 -8.58 -0.31 18.39
CA LEU A 220 -7.16 -0.31 17.99
C LEU A 220 -6.39 -1.32 18.84
N PHE A 221 -5.39 -1.93 18.25
CA PHE A 221 -4.48 -2.89 18.89
C PHE A 221 -5.19 -4.11 19.48
N GLU A 222 -6.27 -4.55 18.81
CA GLU A 222 -7.03 -5.69 19.27
C GLU A 222 -6.25 -6.99 19.03
N CYS A 223 -5.87 -7.61 20.14
CA CYS A 223 -5.33 -8.97 20.16
C CYS A 223 -6.44 -9.88 20.68
N MET A 224 -7.18 -10.53 19.79
CA MET A 224 -8.19 -11.51 20.24
C MET A 224 -7.51 -12.60 21.04
N SER A 225 -7.94 -12.78 22.30
CA SER A 225 -7.63 -13.99 23.05
C SER A 225 -8.30 -15.16 22.31
N PRO A 226 -7.68 -16.35 22.23
CA PRO A 226 -8.36 -17.52 21.72
C PRO A 226 -9.69 -17.66 22.48
N PRO A 227 -10.79 -18.03 21.81
CA PRO A 227 -12.05 -18.26 22.50
C PRO A 227 -11.76 -19.22 23.66
N ASP A 228 -12.20 -18.83 24.87
CA ASP A 228 -12.18 -19.72 26.02
C ASP A 228 -12.88 -21.01 25.56
N VAL A 229 -12.10 -22.06 25.38
CA VAL A 229 -12.62 -23.39 25.20
C VAL A 229 -13.21 -23.75 26.57
N GLY A 230 -14.45 -23.28 26.75
CA GLY A 230 -15.19 -23.40 27.98
C GLY A 230 -15.03 -24.81 28.53
N GLY A 231 -14.32 -24.89 29.63
CA GLY A 231 -14.27 -26.11 30.42
C GLY A 231 -15.71 -26.49 30.78
N ASN A 232 -16.25 -27.46 30.09
CA ASN A 232 -17.36 -28.23 30.62
C ASN A 232 -16.87 -28.90 31.91
N THR A 233 -16.99 -28.20 33.01
CA THR A 233 -17.03 -28.83 34.32
C THR A 233 -18.34 -29.60 34.37
N ILE A 234 -18.28 -30.87 34.02
CA ILE A 234 -19.32 -31.87 34.33
C ILE A 234 -19.31 -31.98 35.86
N SER A 235 -20.35 -31.47 36.47
CA SER A 235 -20.73 -31.76 37.85
C SER A 235 -21.84 -32.80 37.85
#